data_8c8f3940e50fe7704d2bf8b83590e093
#
_entry.id   8c8f3940e50fe7704d2bf8b83590e093
#
_cell.length_a   1.000
_cell.length_b   1.000
_cell.length_c   1.000
_cell.angle_alpha   90.00
_cell.angle_beta   90.00
_cell.angle_gamma   90.00
#
_symmetry.space_group_name_H-M   'P 1'
#
loop_
_entity.id
_entity.type
_entity.pdbx_description
1 polymer ?
#
loop_
_entity_poly.entity_id
_entity_poly.type
_entity_poly.pdbx_seq_one_letter_code
_entity_poly.pdbx_strand_id
1 'polypeptide(L)'
;MNDDAQIQIARLLTHQTLPRDDKMVKRALSDDQFRAEVDKRLLESGLKLLDNVYADHVTVALHRNVEPKIFGAKDIWQNNNFGLTRDGVALLVVLWAQIILPKRERQETHTTIDDDQNDMFEKELSIPRAEDTSIGISYTALLSDFGDKLGKKTRMDMNLGVLSKLGFIERRGDVILEGPLLDLMMDTDVLKERIINGALSEVFKRAPLAAAPRRVAPVDADAANDALAPDGALDVPDTPN
;
A
#
# COMPACT_ATOMS: atom_id res chain seq x y z
N MET A 1 -18.41 -12.30 24.44
CA MET A 1 -17.53 -12.76 23.36
C MET A 1 -18.14 -12.64 21.96
N ASN A 2 -19.46 -12.76 21.81
CA ASN A 2 -20.11 -12.67 20.48
C ASN A 2 -20.09 -11.26 19.86
N ASP A 3 -19.95 -10.23 20.68
CA ASP A 3 -20.04 -8.83 20.24
C ASP A 3 -18.74 -8.31 19.62
N ASP A 4 -17.59 -8.72 20.13
CA ASP A 4 -16.27 -8.24 19.66
C ASP A 4 -16.01 -8.60 18.18
N ALA A 5 -16.35 -9.81 17.74
CA ALA A 5 -16.17 -10.24 16.35
C ALA A 5 -17.10 -9.45 15.42
N GLN A 6 -18.34 -9.16 15.87
CA GLN A 6 -19.27 -8.35 15.11
C GLN A 6 -18.78 -6.90 14.97
N ILE A 7 -18.27 -6.33 16.07
CA ILE A 7 -17.69 -4.97 16.07
C ILE A 7 -16.49 -4.93 15.12
N GLN A 8 -15.60 -5.93 15.16
CA GLN A 8 -14.44 -5.99 14.30
C GLN A 8 -14.82 -6.04 12.81
N ILE A 9 -15.81 -6.86 12.45
CA ILE A 9 -16.33 -6.94 11.08
C ILE A 9 -16.96 -5.61 10.65
N ALA A 10 -17.78 -4.99 11.50
CA ALA A 10 -18.39 -3.69 11.21
C ALA A 10 -17.34 -2.61 10.97
N ARG A 11 -16.25 -2.59 11.77
CA ARG A 11 -15.12 -1.67 11.57
C ARG A 11 -14.43 -1.91 10.24
N LEU A 12 -14.14 -3.17 9.86
CA LEU A 12 -13.52 -3.53 8.58
C LEU A 12 -14.40 -3.09 7.40
N LEU A 13 -15.71 -3.27 7.48
CA LEU A 13 -16.63 -2.85 6.42
C LEU A 13 -16.75 -1.32 6.31
N THR A 14 -16.65 -0.61 7.44
CA THR A 14 -16.78 0.86 7.49
C THR A 14 -15.51 1.56 7.02
N HIS A 15 -14.35 1.09 7.47
CA HIS A 15 -13.06 1.73 7.20
C HIS A 15 -12.33 1.16 5.98
N GLN A 16 -12.84 0.06 5.40
CA GLN A 16 -12.22 -0.72 4.33
C GLN A 16 -10.91 -1.39 4.75
N THR A 17 -10.00 -0.68 5.38
CA THR A 17 -8.72 -1.20 5.89
C THR A 17 -8.57 -0.84 7.36
N LEU A 18 -7.92 -1.72 8.10
CA LEU A 18 -7.49 -1.46 9.48
C LEU A 18 -6.00 -1.74 9.60
N PRO A 19 -5.25 -0.93 10.35
CA PRO A 19 -3.83 -1.16 10.56
C PRO A 19 -3.61 -2.44 11.35
N ARG A 20 -2.53 -3.15 11.05
CA ARG A 20 -2.18 -4.43 11.67
C ARG A 20 -1.87 -4.31 13.16
N ASP A 21 -1.44 -3.12 13.59
CA ASP A 21 -1.15 -2.80 15.00
C ASP A 21 -2.40 -2.46 15.82
N ASP A 22 -3.58 -2.33 15.20
CA ASP A 22 -4.85 -2.18 15.92
C ASP A 22 -5.07 -3.35 16.87
N LYS A 23 -5.54 -3.05 18.11
CA LYS A 23 -5.69 -4.04 19.17
C LYS A 23 -6.59 -5.23 18.80
N MET A 24 -7.69 -4.97 18.08
CA MET A 24 -8.61 -6.04 17.71
C MET A 24 -8.11 -6.81 16.48
N VAL A 25 -7.38 -6.14 15.58
CA VAL A 25 -6.68 -6.80 14.47
C VAL A 25 -5.59 -7.72 15.02
N LYS A 26 -4.73 -7.23 15.93
CA LYS A 26 -3.72 -8.09 16.60
C LYS A 26 -4.35 -9.32 17.24
N ARG A 27 -5.46 -9.14 17.94
CA ARG A 27 -6.19 -10.27 18.52
C ARG A 27 -6.68 -11.25 17.45
N ALA A 28 -7.24 -10.76 16.35
CA ALA A 28 -7.70 -11.62 15.25
C ALA A 28 -6.54 -12.34 14.54
N LEU A 29 -5.31 -11.85 14.64
CA LEU A 29 -4.14 -12.47 14.03
C LEU A 29 -3.38 -13.42 14.97
N SER A 30 -3.58 -13.32 16.30
CA SER A 30 -2.86 -14.09 17.32
C SER A 30 -3.73 -15.08 18.12
N ASP A 31 -5.06 -14.88 18.14
CA ASP A 31 -6.02 -15.72 18.85
C ASP A 31 -6.83 -16.54 17.83
N ASP A 32 -6.47 -17.80 17.65
CA ASP A 32 -7.09 -18.70 16.68
C ASP A 32 -8.60 -18.84 16.87
N GLN A 33 -9.08 -18.82 18.12
CA GLN A 33 -10.50 -18.95 18.41
C GLN A 33 -11.25 -17.67 17.99
N PHE A 34 -10.71 -16.52 18.27
CA PHE A 34 -11.28 -15.24 17.83
C PHE A 34 -11.22 -15.11 16.31
N ARG A 35 -10.11 -15.53 15.69
CA ARG A 35 -9.96 -15.58 14.23
C ARG A 35 -11.01 -16.45 13.57
N ALA A 36 -11.20 -17.68 14.06
CA ALA A 36 -12.19 -18.61 13.52
C ALA A 36 -13.62 -18.05 13.63
N GLU A 37 -13.96 -17.33 14.69
CA GLU A 37 -15.26 -16.66 14.82
C GLU A 37 -15.45 -15.52 13.82
N VAL A 38 -14.41 -14.69 13.60
CA VAL A 38 -14.43 -13.63 12.59
C VAL A 38 -14.57 -14.20 11.19
N ASP A 39 -13.75 -15.21 10.83
CA ASP A 39 -13.76 -15.85 9.52
C ASP A 39 -15.10 -16.54 9.23
N LYS A 40 -15.68 -17.23 10.22
CA LYS A 40 -17.00 -17.85 10.09
C LYS A 40 -18.07 -16.83 9.73
N ARG A 41 -18.13 -15.70 10.44
CA ARG A 41 -19.14 -14.65 10.19
C ARG A 41 -18.93 -13.95 8.86
N LEU A 42 -17.67 -13.69 8.48
CA LEU A 42 -17.35 -13.16 7.17
C LEU A 42 -17.81 -14.13 6.06
N LEU A 43 -17.55 -15.43 6.22
CA LEU A 43 -17.93 -16.45 5.26
C LEU A 43 -19.46 -16.56 5.10
N GLU A 44 -20.23 -16.43 6.17
CA GLU A 44 -21.71 -16.38 6.15
C GLU A 44 -22.22 -15.23 5.28
N SER A 45 -21.44 -14.13 5.19
CA SER A 45 -21.72 -12.97 4.34
C SER A 45 -21.05 -13.06 2.96
N GLY A 46 -20.40 -14.17 2.61
CA GLY A 46 -19.67 -14.34 1.36
C GLY A 46 -18.36 -13.55 1.30
N LEU A 47 -17.83 -13.13 2.45
CA LEU A 47 -16.61 -12.37 2.60
C LEU A 47 -15.48 -13.22 3.17
N LYS A 48 -14.26 -12.74 3.05
CA LYS A 48 -13.05 -13.28 3.70
C LYS A 48 -12.18 -12.14 4.22
N LEU A 49 -11.47 -12.39 5.30
CA LEU A 49 -10.40 -11.50 5.75
C LEU A 49 -9.19 -11.66 4.84
N LEU A 50 -8.65 -10.57 4.34
CA LEU A 50 -7.36 -10.50 3.69
C LEU A 50 -6.34 -9.96 4.67
N ASP A 51 -5.37 -10.79 4.98
CA ASP A 51 -4.19 -10.46 5.75
C ASP A 51 -2.97 -11.02 5.01
N ASN A 52 -2.02 -10.17 4.75
CA ASN A 52 -0.74 -10.55 4.21
C ASN A 52 0.32 -10.25 5.28
N VAL A 53 1.17 -11.21 5.60
CA VAL A 53 2.20 -11.08 6.66
C VAL A 53 3.06 -9.84 6.46
N TYR A 54 3.30 -9.49 5.22
CA TYR A 54 4.15 -8.35 4.86
C TYR A 54 3.39 -7.01 4.73
N ALA A 55 2.06 -7.03 4.75
CA ALA A 55 1.26 -5.81 4.66
C ALA A 55 1.00 -5.22 6.06
N ASP A 56 0.98 -3.89 6.16
CA ASP A 56 0.74 -3.19 7.42
C ASP A 56 -0.74 -3.08 7.79
N HIS A 57 -1.60 -3.49 6.88
CA HIS A 57 -3.05 -3.42 7.04
C HIS A 57 -3.70 -4.77 6.79
N VAL A 58 -4.94 -4.88 7.20
CA VAL A 58 -5.87 -5.97 6.86
C VAL A 58 -7.11 -5.36 6.22
N THR A 59 -7.79 -6.14 5.38
CA THR A 59 -9.03 -5.74 4.72
C THR A 59 -9.99 -6.93 4.56
N VAL A 60 -11.16 -6.70 4.02
CA VAL A 60 -12.10 -7.75 3.62
C VAL A 60 -12.26 -7.78 2.10
N ALA A 61 -12.42 -8.97 1.56
CA ALA A 61 -12.72 -9.17 0.16
C ALA A 61 -13.83 -10.19 -0.02
N LEU A 62 -14.41 -10.23 -1.22
CA LEU A 62 -15.36 -11.29 -1.58
C LEU A 62 -14.66 -12.65 -1.58
N HIS A 63 -15.38 -13.65 -1.09
CA HIS A 63 -14.93 -15.03 -1.20
C HIS A 63 -15.06 -15.52 -2.64
N ARG A 64 -14.06 -16.22 -3.17
CA ARG A 64 -14.01 -16.67 -4.58
C ARG A 64 -15.25 -17.46 -5.03
N ASN A 65 -15.89 -18.17 -4.12
CA ASN A 65 -17.11 -18.95 -4.43
C ASN A 65 -18.34 -18.08 -4.72
N VAL A 66 -18.33 -16.83 -4.28
CA VAL A 66 -19.43 -15.88 -4.39
C VAL A 66 -19.24 -14.92 -5.56
N GLU A 67 -18.00 -14.61 -5.92
CA GLU A 67 -17.66 -13.68 -7.02
C GLU A 67 -18.42 -13.99 -8.33
N PRO A 68 -18.45 -15.25 -8.86
CA PRO A 68 -19.15 -15.53 -10.10
C PRO A 68 -20.67 -15.34 -10.01
N LYS A 69 -21.23 -15.46 -8.82
CA LYS A 69 -22.68 -15.28 -8.58
C LYS A 69 -23.06 -13.80 -8.53
N ILE A 70 -22.15 -12.94 -8.07
CA ILE A 70 -22.36 -11.49 -7.97
C ILE A 70 -22.11 -10.83 -9.31
N PHE A 71 -21.01 -11.16 -9.98
CA PHE A 71 -20.55 -10.49 -11.19
C PHE A 71 -20.93 -11.20 -12.48
N GLY A 72 -21.44 -12.45 -12.41
CA GLY A 72 -21.74 -13.27 -13.59
C GLY A 72 -20.48 -13.93 -14.18
N ALA A 73 -20.68 -15.11 -14.79
CA ALA A 73 -19.58 -15.92 -15.32
C ALA A 73 -18.93 -15.33 -16.58
N LYS A 74 -19.61 -14.42 -17.29
CA LYS A 74 -19.16 -13.90 -18.58
C LYS A 74 -18.40 -12.59 -18.52
N ASP A 75 -18.56 -11.79 -17.44
CA ASP A 75 -18.02 -10.44 -17.33
C ASP A 75 -17.10 -10.23 -16.10
N ILE A 76 -16.43 -11.28 -15.65
CA ILE A 76 -15.48 -11.23 -14.52
C ILE A 76 -14.46 -10.09 -14.68
N TRP A 77 -14.07 -9.78 -15.92
CA TRP A 77 -13.12 -8.72 -16.22
C TRP A 77 -13.64 -7.29 -16.03
N GLN A 78 -14.94 -7.07 -16.23
CA GLN A 78 -15.49 -5.72 -16.15
C GLN A 78 -15.97 -5.36 -14.74
N ASN A 79 -16.33 -6.34 -13.94
CA ASN A 79 -17.04 -6.10 -12.69
C ASN A 79 -16.15 -6.19 -11.43
N ASN A 80 -14.99 -6.88 -11.52
CA ASN A 80 -14.08 -7.04 -10.38
C ASN A 80 -12.82 -6.14 -10.44
N ASN A 81 -12.80 -5.15 -11.32
CA ASN A 81 -11.67 -4.24 -11.49
C ASN A 81 -11.87 -2.88 -10.79
N PHE A 82 -12.76 -2.79 -9.82
CA PHE A 82 -13.07 -1.56 -9.08
C PHE A 82 -13.49 -0.37 -9.95
N GLY A 83 -14.06 -0.63 -11.12
CA GLY A 83 -14.40 0.40 -12.10
C GLY A 83 -13.19 1.03 -12.81
N LEU A 84 -12.00 0.44 -12.66
CA LEU A 84 -10.80 0.89 -13.35
C LEU A 84 -10.89 0.67 -14.85
N THR A 85 -10.39 1.61 -15.62
CA THR A 85 -10.17 1.43 -17.05
C THR A 85 -9.05 0.42 -17.30
N ARG A 86 -8.92 -0.09 -18.55
CA ARG A 86 -7.82 -0.96 -18.94
C ARG A 86 -6.45 -0.33 -18.62
N ASP A 87 -6.30 0.97 -18.94
CA ASP A 87 -5.07 1.72 -18.65
C ASP A 87 -4.86 1.89 -17.14
N GLY A 88 -5.95 2.04 -16.37
CA GLY A 88 -5.90 2.11 -14.90
C GLY A 88 -5.44 0.80 -14.28
N VAL A 89 -5.91 -0.35 -14.78
CA VAL A 89 -5.45 -1.68 -14.34
C VAL A 89 -3.98 -1.88 -14.71
N ALA A 90 -3.58 -1.52 -15.95
CA ALA A 90 -2.18 -1.61 -16.37
C ALA A 90 -1.26 -0.73 -15.49
N LEU A 91 -1.71 0.49 -15.18
CA LEU A 91 -0.99 1.39 -14.27
C LEU A 91 -0.87 0.80 -12.86
N LEU A 92 -1.94 0.22 -12.33
CA LEU A 92 -1.94 -0.45 -11.02
C LEU A 92 -0.88 -1.57 -10.97
N VAL A 93 -0.79 -2.41 -12.02
CA VAL A 93 0.21 -3.48 -12.09
C VAL A 93 1.63 -2.92 -12.19
N VAL A 94 1.84 -1.83 -12.95
CA VAL A 94 3.14 -1.15 -13.04
C VAL A 94 3.57 -0.61 -11.66
N LEU A 95 2.66 0.07 -10.97
CA LEU A 95 2.93 0.61 -9.62
C LEU A 95 3.21 -0.49 -8.62
N TRP A 96 2.42 -1.57 -8.64
CA TRP A 96 2.67 -2.72 -7.81
C TRP A 96 4.05 -3.32 -8.06
N ALA A 97 4.43 -3.52 -9.32
CA ALA A 97 5.74 -4.08 -9.66
C ALA A 97 6.91 -3.18 -9.26
N GLN A 98 6.73 -1.86 -9.30
CA GLN A 98 7.80 -0.92 -8.94
C GLN A 98 7.89 -0.64 -7.43
N ILE A 99 6.81 -0.77 -6.69
CA ILE A 99 6.78 -0.49 -5.25
C ILE A 99 6.90 -1.79 -4.45
N ILE A 100 6.05 -2.78 -4.76
CA ILE A 100 5.91 -3.97 -3.93
C ILE A 100 7.02 -4.99 -4.19
N LEU A 101 7.37 -5.28 -5.44
CA LEU A 101 8.44 -6.26 -5.70
C LEU A 101 9.76 -5.89 -5.02
N PRO A 102 10.30 -4.65 -5.16
CA PRO A 102 11.53 -4.28 -4.47
C PRO A 102 11.38 -4.24 -2.94
N LYS A 103 10.17 -3.95 -2.42
CA LYS A 103 9.87 -4.04 -0.99
C LYS A 103 9.99 -5.48 -0.51
N ARG A 104 9.40 -6.43 -1.23
CA ARG A 104 9.45 -7.86 -0.90
C ARG A 104 10.87 -8.40 -0.92
N GLU A 105 11.64 -8.10 -1.96
CA GLU A 105 13.04 -8.51 -2.06
C GLU A 105 13.86 -8.02 -0.87
N ARG A 106 13.63 -6.79 -0.41
CA ARG A 106 14.29 -6.26 0.79
C ARG A 106 13.84 -6.97 2.07
N GLN A 107 12.55 -7.22 2.22
CA GLN A 107 12.01 -7.94 3.38
C GLN A 107 12.56 -9.37 3.46
N GLU A 108 12.61 -10.08 2.34
CA GLU A 108 13.17 -11.42 2.24
C GLU A 108 14.69 -11.44 2.56
N THR A 109 15.43 -10.44 2.06
CA THR A 109 16.87 -10.32 2.33
C THR A 109 17.16 -10.03 3.81
N HIS A 110 16.36 -9.18 4.45
CA HIS A 110 16.51 -8.90 5.88
C HIS A 110 16.21 -10.12 6.74
N THR A 111 15.18 -10.89 6.39
CA THR A 111 14.82 -12.10 7.13
C THR A 111 15.95 -13.16 7.07
N THR A 112 16.60 -13.34 5.93
CA THR A 112 17.72 -14.29 5.80
C THR A 112 18.98 -13.85 6.54
N ILE A 113 19.26 -12.56 6.63
CA ILE A 113 20.44 -12.05 7.38
C ILE A 113 20.21 -12.18 8.90
N ASP A 114 19.00 -11.96 9.37
CA ASP A 114 18.64 -12.11 10.78
C ASP A 114 18.63 -13.57 11.23
N ASP A 115 18.27 -14.51 10.37
CA ASP A 115 18.31 -15.96 10.66
C ASP A 115 19.75 -16.46 10.87
N ASP A 116 20.73 -15.98 10.12
CA ASP A 116 22.13 -16.34 10.27
C ASP A 116 22.80 -15.78 11.56
N GLN A 117 22.20 -14.73 12.17
CA GLN A 117 22.72 -14.09 13.38
C GLN A 117 21.98 -14.48 14.68
N ASN A 118 20.79 -15.09 14.61
CA ASN A 118 19.87 -15.25 15.75
C ASN A 118 19.82 -16.65 16.37
N ASP A 119 20.77 -17.55 16.08
CA ASP A 119 20.81 -18.88 16.68
C ASP A 119 21.04 -18.89 18.22
N MET A 120 21.05 -17.75 18.89
CA MET A 120 21.26 -17.66 20.35
C MET A 120 20.16 -16.98 21.18
N PHE A 121 19.17 -16.33 20.57
CA PHE A 121 18.08 -15.70 21.34
C PHE A 121 16.76 -15.79 20.58
N GLU A 122 15.76 -16.46 21.16
CA GLU A 122 14.34 -16.43 20.74
C GLU A 122 13.79 -14.97 20.82
N LYS A 123 14.18 -14.12 19.86
CA LYS A 123 13.43 -12.89 19.60
C LYS A 123 12.43 -13.19 18.49
N GLU A 124 11.16 -12.94 18.75
CA GLU A 124 10.15 -12.84 17.70
C GLU A 124 10.73 -12.09 16.51
N LEU A 125 10.94 -12.78 15.40
CA LEU A 125 11.37 -12.23 14.13
C LEU A 125 10.36 -11.15 13.70
N SER A 126 10.65 -9.90 13.99
CA SER A 126 9.83 -8.80 13.56
C SER A 126 10.14 -8.52 12.09
N ILE A 127 9.22 -8.90 11.20
CA ILE A 127 9.29 -8.52 9.80
C ILE A 127 9.37 -6.99 9.70
N PRO A 128 10.37 -6.43 8.99
CA PRO A 128 10.51 -4.99 8.86
C PRO A 128 9.21 -4.37 8.33
N ARG A 129 8.74 -3.32 8.99
CA ARG A 129 7.49 -2.63 8.63
C ARG A 129 7.66 -1.88 7.31
N ALA A 130 6.54 -1.58 6.64
CA ALA A 130 6.53 -0.86 5.38
C ALA A 130 7.19 0.52 5.46
N GLU A 131 7.09 1.20 6.59
CA GLU A 131 7.73 2.50 6.83
C GLU A 131 9.26 2.44 6.64
N ASP A 132 9.88 1.31 6.98
CA ASP A 132 11.33 1.11 6.86
C ASP A 132 11.77 0.66 5.46
N THR A 133 10.85 0.08 4.68
CA THR A 133 11.17 -0.58 3.42
C THR A 133 10.48 0.00 2.19
N SER A 134 9.39 0.77 2.37
CA SER A 134 8.61 1.32 1.27
C SER A 134 9.31 2.55 0.68
N ILE A 135 9.67 2.46 -0.60
CA ILE A 135 10.28 3.56 -1.35
C ILE A 135 9.26 4.05 -2.37
N GLY A 136 8.93 5.35 -2.29
CA GLY A 136 8.04 5.97 -3.26
C GLY A 136 8.67 6.09 -4.65
N ILE A 137 7.84 6.23 -5.67
CA ILE A 137 8.23 6.44 -7.06
C ILE A 137 7.98 7.90 -7.43
N SER A 138 8.91 8.53 -8.18
CA SER A 138 8.67 9.85 -8.76
C SER A 138 7.61 9.76 -9.86
N TYR A 139 6.59 10.62 -9.76
CA TYR A 139 5.58 10.77 -10.80
C TYR A 139 6.19 11.18 -12.14
N THR A 140 7.17 12.08 -12.11
CA THR A 140 7.89 12.54 -13.32
C THR A 140 8.60 11.37 -14.00
N ALA A 141 9.28 10.50 -13.25
CA ALA A 141 9.90 9.30 -13.80
C ALA A 141 8.84 8.33 -14.37
N LEU A 142 7.76 8.07 -13.63
CA LEU A 142 6.67 7.21 -14.08
C LEU A 142 6.04 7.73 -15.39
N LEU A 143 5.84 9.04 -15.51
CA LEU A 143 5.28 9.66 -16.71
C LEU A 143 6.26 9.56 -17.90
N SER A 144 7.56 9.72 -17.66
CA SER A 144 8.59 9.58 -18.69
C SER A 144 8.64 8.16 -19.25
N ASP A 145 8.59 7.16 -18.38
CA ASP A 145 8.78 5.75 -18.75
C ASP A 145 7.53 5.11 -19.35
N PHE A 146 6.36 5.49 -18.85
CA PHE A 146 5.09 4.82 -19.18
C PHE A 146 4.02 5.75 -19.76
N GLY A 147 4.24 7.07 -19.80
CA GLY A 147 3.22 8.03 -20.23
C GLY A 147 2.66 7.75 -21.62
N ASP A 148 3.51 7.46 -22.59
CA ASP A 148 3.10 7.17 -23.97
C ASP A 148 2.25 5.89 -24.09
N LYS A 149 2.47 4.92 -23.20
CA LYS A 149 1.78 3.62 -23.23
C LYS A 149 0.48 3.63 -22.41
N LEU A 150 0.43 4.44 -21.35
CA LEU A 150 -0.69 4.49 -20.39
C LEU A 150 -1.58 5.73 -20.58
N GLY A 151 -1.61 6.30 -21.78
CA GLY A 151 -2.58 7.32 -22.18
C GLY A 151 -2.16 8.75 -21.90
N LYS A 152 -0.88 9.04 -21.85
CA LYS A 152 -0.29 10.37 -21.63
C LYS A 152 -0.63 10.95 -20.25
N LYS A 153 -0.19 12.19 -20.00
CA LYS A 153 -0.31 12.87 -18.71
C LYS A 153 -1.75 12.90 -18.16
N THR A 154 -2.71 13.35 -18.97
CA THR A 154 -4.10 13.55 -18.49
C THR A 154 -4.76 12.25 -18.05
N ARG A 155 -4.61 11.18 -18.84
CA ARG A 155 -5.18 9.86 -18.46
C ARG A 155 -4.47 9.25 -17.27
N MET A 156 -3.16 9.40 -17.22
CA MET A 156 -2.38 8.93 -16.08
C MET A 156 -2.79 9.64 -14.80
N ASP A 157 -2.95 10.97 -14.82
CA ASP A 157 -3.42 11.74 -13.66
C ASP A 157 -4.83 11.32 -13.22
N MET A 158 -5.75 11.09 -14.17
CA MET A 158 -7.10 10.57 -13.85
C MET A 158 -7.03 9.19 -13.19
N ASN A 159 -6.26 8.27 -13.74
CA ASN A 159 -6.12 6.92 -13.21
C ASN A 159 -5.44 6.94 -11.83
N LEU A 160 -4.37 7.74 -11.64
CA LEU A 160 -3.73 7.91 -10.33
C LEU A 160 -4.70 8.50 -9.31
N GLY A 161 -5.55 9.46 -9.70
CA GLY A 161 -6.60 10.00 -8.84
C GLY A 161 -7.60 8.94 -8.39
N VAL A 162 -8.02 8.04 -9.29
CA VAL A 162 -8.89 6.91 -8.95
C VAL A 162 -8.19 5.92 -8.04
N LEU A 163 -6.95 5.54 -8.34
CA LEU A 163 -6.16 4.61 -7.52
C LEU A 163 -5.92 5.16 -6.11
N SER A 164 -5.65 6.46 -5.98
CA SER A 164 -5.50 7.12 -4.69
C SER A 164 -6.83 7.13 -3.90
N LYS A 165 -7.94 7.45 -4.56
CA LYS A 165 -9.27 7.42 -3.93
C LYS A 165 -9.68 6.02 -3.46
N LEU A 166 -9.26 4.99 -4.18
CA LEU A 166 -9.51 3.60 -3.81
C LEU A 166 -8.55 3.08 -2.73
N GLY A 167 -7.52 3.84 -2.35
CA GLY A 167 -6.57 3.43 -1.31
C GLY A 167 -5.45 2.49 -1.80
N PHE A 168 -5.22 2.38 -3.11
CA PHE A 168 -4.09 1.63 -3.65
C PHE A 168 -2.77 2.39 -3.53
N ILE A 169 -2.82 3.72 -3.63
CA ILE A 169 -1.64 4.58 -3.55
C ILE A 169 -1.91 5.82 -2.71
N GLU A 170 -0.85 6.40 -2.19
CA GLU A 170 -0.84 7.77 -1.66
C GLU A 170 0.00 8.66 -2.58
N ARG A 171 -0.44 9.90 -2.80
CA ARG A 171 0.31 10.87 -3.60
C ARG A 171 0.74 12.03 -2.73
N ARG A 172 2.05 12.25 -2.62
CA ARG A 172 2.66 13.38 -1.88
C ARG A 172 3.53 14.19 -2.83
N GLY A 173 2.97 15.24 -3.41
CA GLY A 173 3.66 16.06 -4.42
C GLY A 173 4.02 15.24 -5.67
N ASP A 174 5.32 15.13 -5.97
CA ASP A 174 5.85 14.30 -7.07
C ASP A 174 6.08 12.84 -6.69
N VAL A 175 5.85 12.46 -5.43
CA VAL A 175 6.09 11.10 -4.95
C VAL A 175 4.80 10.33 -4.86
N ILE A 176 4.80 9.12 -5.43
CA ILE A 176 3.72 8.13 -5.34
C ILE A 176 4.20 7.07 -4.36
N LEU A 177 3.45 6.89 -3.29
CA LEU A 177 3.72 5.93 -2.22
C LEU A 177 2.71 4.77 -2.27
N GLU A 178 3.07 3.67 -1.62
CA GLU A 178 2.17 2.57 -1.36
C GLU A 178 0.96 3.03 -0.54
N GLY A 179 -0.23 2.65 -0.98
CA GLY A 179 -1.44 2.75 -0.18
C GLY A 179 -1.80 1.40 0.46
N PRO A 180 -2.69 1.40 1.46
CA PRO A 180 -3.00 0.21 2.27
C PRO A 180 -3.53 -0.99 1.46
N LEU A 181 -4.09 -0.79 0.28
CA LEU A 181 -4.64 -1.87 -0.54
C LEU A 181 -3.69 -2.42 -1.61
N LEU A 182 -2.59 -1.73 -1.94
CA LEU A 182 -1.71 -2.11 -3.05
C LEU A 182 -1.11 -3.51 -2.85
N ASP A 183 -0.67 -3.80 -1.64
CA ASP A 183 -0.07 -5.07 -1.27
C ASP A 183 -1.10 -6.16 -0.91
N LEU A 184 -2.25 -5.75 -0.34
CA LEU A 184 -3.28 -6.66 0.12
C LEU A 184 -4.13 -7.27 -1.01
N MET A 185 -4.47 -6.47 -2.03
CA MET A 185 -5.43 -6.88 -3.05
C MET A 185 -4.79 -7.60 -4.24
N MET A 186 -3.47 -7.58 -4.33
CA MET A 186 -2.73 -8.18 -5.45
C MET A 186 -2.08 -9.50 -4.99
N ASP A 187 -2.35 -10.56 -5.74
CA ASP A 187 -1.72 -11.87 -5.53
C ASP A 187 -0.28 -11.82 -6.05
N THR A 188 0.66 -11.70 -5.14
CA THR A 188 2.09 -11.54 -5.44
C THR A 188 2.63 -12.68 -6.28
N ASP A 189 2.29 -13.91 -5.97
CA ASP A 189 2.85 -15.09 -6.63
C ASP A 189 2.35 -15.20 -8.08
N VAL A 190 1.05 -14.99 -8.27
CA VAL A 190 0.45 -15.00 -9.62
C VAL A 190 0.95 -13.84 -10.48
N LEU A 191 1.11 -12.66 -9.90
CA LEU A 191 1.58 -11.48 -10.63
C LEU A 191 3.07 -11.57 -10.94
N LYS A 192 3.90 -11.97 -9.99
CA LYS A 192 5.35 -12.16 -10.17
C LYS A 192 5.62 -13.11 -11.34
N GLU A 193 4.94 -14.25 -11.38
CA GLU A 193 5.07 -15.20 -12.48
C GLU A 193 4.63 -14.63 -13.82
N ARG A 194 3.49 -13.92 -13.87
CA ARG A 194 2.97 -13.31 -15.10
C ARG A 194 3.82 -12.13 -15.59
N ILE A 195 4.44 -11.37 -14.69
CA ILE A 195 5.34 -10.27 -15.03
C ILE A 195 6.65 -10.83 -15.60
N ILE A 196 7.24 -11.83 -14.93
CA ILE A 196 8.53 -12.41 -15.34
C ILE A 196 8.38 -13.18 -16.66
N ASN A 197 7.33 -13.97 -16.82
CA ASN A 197 7.15 -14.90 -17.93
C ASN A 197 6.16 -14.42 -19.01
N GLY A 198 5.47 -13.29 -18.81
CA GLY A 198 4.32 -12.88 -19.60
C GLY A 198 4.49 -11.64 -20.47
N ALA A 199 3.37 -11.18 -21.03
CA ALA A 199 3.28 -10.02 -21.91
C ALA A 199 3.74 -8.69 -21.26
N LEU A 200 3.78 -8.61 -19.93
CA LEU A 200 4.29 -7.45 -19.20
C LEU A 200 5.83 -7.40 -19.18
N SER A 201 6.51 -8.52 -19.42
CA SER A 201 7.98 -8.56 -19.48
C SER A 201 8.55 -7.61 -20.54
N GLU A 202 7.85 -7.39 -21.66
CA GLU A 202 8.30 -6.43 -22.69
C GLU A 202 8.10 -4.97 -22.24
N VAL A 203 7.08 -4.71 -21.45
CA VAL A 203 6.83 -3.36 -20.88
C VAL A 203 7.93 -3.02 -19.88
N PHE A 204 8.37 -4.00 -19.09
CA PHE A 204 9.43 -3.83 -18.08
C PHE A 204 10.86 -3.95 -18.64
N LYS A 205 11.07 -4.74 -19.69
CA LYS A 205 12.41 -4.84 -20.34
C LYS A 205 12.88 -3.53 -21.00
N ARG A 206 11.94 -2.62 -21.31
CA ARG A 206 12.25 -1.30 -21.89
C ARG A 206 12.38 -0.19 -20.86
N ALA A 207 11.90 -0.40 -19.64
CA ALA A 207 12.18 0.44 -18.49
C ALA A 207 13.06 -0.39 -17.56
N PRO A 208 14.38 -0.12 -17.44
CA PRO A 208 15.18 -0.80 -16.44
C PRO A 208 14.48 -0.62 -15.09
N LEU A 209 14.26 -1.72 -14.37
CA LEU A 209 13.85 -1.66 -12.96
C LEU A 209 14.80 -0.66 -12.33
N ALA A 210 14.28 0.48 -11.91
CA ALA A 210 15.08 1.64 -11.55
C ALA A 210 16.19 1.20 -10.61
N ALA A 211 17.43 1.43 -11.03
CA ALA A 211 18.57 1.38 -10.13
C ALA A 211 18.16 2.13 -8.87
N ALA A 212 18.31 1.50 -7.71
CA ALA A 212 17.82 1.88 -6.39
C ALA A 212 17.50 3.39 -6.26
N PRO A 213 16.25 3.79 -6.00
CA PRO A 213 15.89 5.19 -5.95
C PRO A 213 16.79 5.90 -4.95
N ARG A 214 17.36 7.03 -5.39
CA ARG A 214 18.14 7.92 -4.51
C ARG A 214 17.26 8.19 -3.28
N ARG A 215 17.78 7.87 -2.10
CA ARG A 215 17.16 8.22 -0.82
C ARG A 215 16.77 9.69 -0.88
N VAL A 216 15.48 9.97 -0.91
CA VAL A 216 14.97 11.28 -0.53
C VAL A 216 15.07 11.28 0.99
N ALA A 217 16.04 12.01 1.53
CA ALA A 217 16.15 12.20 2.96
C ALA A 217 14.80 12.71 3.50
N PRO A 218 14.37 12.27 4.69
CA PRO A 218 13.20 12.86 5.33
C PRO A 218 13.47 14.36 5.45
N VAL A 219 12.53 15.17 4.97
CA VAL A 219 12.56 16.62 5.21
C VAL A 219 12.24 16.79 6.68
N ASP A 220 13.25 17.13 7.47
CA ASP A 220 13.11 17.44 8.88
C ASP A 220 12.06 18.56 9.01
N ALA A 221 10.92 18.23 9.60
CA ALA A 221 9.83 19.17 9.86
C ALA A 221 10.18 20.25 10.91
N ASP A 222 11.36 20.15 11.54
CA ASP A 222 11.81 21.07 12.59
C ASP A 222 12.53 22.33 12.07
N ALA A 223 12.85 22.40 10.77
CA ALA A 223 13.54 23.58 10.24
C ALA A 223 12.62 24.77 9.91
N ALA A 224 11.30 24.64 10.05
CA ALA A 224 10.36 25.71 9.72
C ALA A 224 9.95 26.60 10.91
N ASN A 225 10.42 26.30 12.12
CA ASN A 225 9.95 27.01 13.32
C ASN A 225 10.96 28.01 13.89
N ASP A 226 12.14 28.16 13.28
CA ASP A 226 13.20 29.05 13.81
C ASP A 226 13.33 30.39 13.06
N ALA A 227 12.37 30.73 12.18
CA ALA A 227 12.41 31.96 11.36
C ALA A 227 11.38 33.02 11.74
N LEU A 228 10.80 32.99 12.95
CA LEU A 228 9.86 34.02 13.42
C LEU A 228 10.24 34.48 14.85
N ALA A 229 11.41 35.08 14.96
CA ALA A 229 11.69 36.00 16.06
C ALA A 229 11.40 37.43 15.56
N PRO A 230 10.54 38.20 16.21
CA PRO A 230 10.36 39.58 15.85
C PRO A 230 11.47 40.43 16.52
N ASP A 231 12.46 40.81 15.75
CA ASP A 231 13.36 41.90 16.05
C ASP A 231 12.63 43.21 15.72
N GLY A 232 12.32 43.99 16.71
CA GLY A 232 11.61 45.24 16.53
C GLY A 232 11.42 46.04 17.81
N ALA A 233 12.53 46.32 18.49
CA ALA A 233 12.54 47.41 19.46
C ALA A 233 12.48 48.74 18.71
N LEU A 234 11.31 49.36 18.70
CA LEU A 234 11.15 50.73 18.25
C LEU A 234 11.67 51.68 19.34
N ASP A 235 12.79 52.25 19.04
CA ASP A 235 13.38 53.42 19.72
C ASP A 235 12.43 54.63 19.58
N VAL A 236 11.89 55.13 20.69
CA VAL A 236 11.07 56.34 20.73
C VAL A 236 12.01 57.48 21.12
N PRO A 237 12.23 58.52 20.27
CA PRO A 237 13.01 59.67 20.70
C PRO A 237 12.19 60.54 21.64
N ASP A 238 12.79 60.82 22.78
CA ASP A 238 12.44 61.84 23.77
C ASP A 238 12.44 63.22 23.08
N THR A 239 11.34 63.92 23.16
CA THR A 239 11.31 65.38 22.88
C THR A 239 11.07 66.16 24.16
N PRO A 240 11.92 67.13 24.48
CA PRO A 240 11.76 67.99 25.64
C PRO A 240 10.86 69.18 25.33
N ASN A 241 10.04 69.49 26.23
CA ASN A 241 9.42 70.73 26.68
C ASN A 241 7.93 70.75 26.73
#